data_f3df77c71a877d2377f3d9dd97f1a1cc
#
_entry.id   f3df77c71a877d2377f3d9dd97f1a1cc
#
_cell.length_a   1.000
_cell.length_b   1.000
_cell.length_c   1.000
_cell.angle_alpha   90.00
_cell.angle_beta   90.00
_cell.angle_gamma   90.00
#
_symmetry.space_group_name_H-M   'P 1'
#
loop_
_entity.id
_entity.type
_entity.pdbx_description
1 polymer ?
#
loop_
_entity_poly.entity_id
_entity_poly.type
_entity_poly.pdbx_seq_one_letter_code
_entity_poly.pdbx_strand_id
1 'polypeptide(L)'
;MRAQVFLGGAAGLTTWRRDIAIPALEAAGITYYNPQLALGEWSEACEAAEMQAKDEADILLFVINAETRGVATVAEVAYYMGLGRQLALAITDIPANATLYNAPLNQPEIDDLNRGRIFLRTMARQHHIPVHETIEAAVEYTITRLQHREDIDSILADIRFPNCAFHLEPNGDAHLLQIRSTVNNFTGRKWHIEPTATRAEIVRTALKAALTWQEHEARESFTYRGKPVHGPHFDI
;
A
#
# COMPACT_ATOMS: atom_id res chain seq x y z
N MET A 1 0.57 -13.83 13.66
CA MET A 1 1.17 -12.47 13.53
C MET A 1 0.78 -11.97 12.17
N ARG A 2 0.25 -10.75 12.05
CA ARG A 2 -0.16 -10.15 10.78
C ARG A 2 1.09 -9.88 9.93
N ALA A 3 1.07 -10.23 8.65
CA ALA A 3 2.14 -9.89 7.72
C ALA A 3 2.02 -8.43 7.27
N GLN A 4 3.14 -7.71 7.25
CA GLN A 4 3.19 -6.34 6.74
C GLN A 4 3.27 -6.33 5.20
N VAL A 5 3.91 -7.34 4.61
CA VAL A 5 4.07 -7.46 3.14
C VAL A 5 3.48 -8.78 2.65
N PHE A 6 2.67 -8.70 1.60
CA PHE A 6 2.28 -9.87 0.81
C PHE A 6 3.19 -9.98 -0.43
N LEU A 7 3.77 -11.16 -0.66
CA LEU A 7 4.69 -11.42 -1.78
C LEU A 7 3.94 -12.02 -2.97
N GLY A 8 3.28 -11.18 -3.78
CA GLY A 8 2.48 -11.57 -4.93
C GLY A 8 3.29 -11.84 -6.19
N GLY A 9 2.75 -12.65 -7.06
CA GLY A 9 3.38 -13.02 -8.33
C GLY A 9 3.19 -14.49 -8.66
N ALA A 10 3.58 -14.92 -9.85
CA ALA A 10 3.44 -16.32 -10.23
C ALA A 10 4.16 -17.25 -9.25
N ALA A 11 3.48 -18.34 -8.87
CA ALA A 11 3.97 -19.29 -7.88
C ALA A 11 4.95 -20.33 -8.44
N GLY A 12 5.17 -20.39 -9.76
CA GLY A 12 5.97 -21.42 -10.42
C GLY A 12 7.42 -21.54 -9.93
N LEU A 13 8.35 -21.86 -10.83
CA LEU A 13 9.77 -22.08 -10.49
C LEU A 13 10.55 -20.78 -10.21
N THR A 14 9.87 -19.67 -9.94
CA THR A 14 10.52 -18.39 -9.65
C THR A 14 11.20 -18.42 -8.28
N THR A 15 12.38 -17.85 -8.18
CA THR A 15 13.20 -17.88 -6.95
C THR A 15 13.33 -16.52 -6.28
N TRP A 16 12.80 -15.45 -6.87
CA TRP A 16 12.97 -14.08 -6.39
C TRP A 16 12.52 -13.85 -4.94
N ARG A 17 11.50 -14.60 -4.48
CA ARG A 17 11.06 -14.52 -3.09
C ARG A 17 12.16 -14.96 -2.14
N ARG A 18 12.71 -16.16 -2.41
CA ARG A 18 13.77 -16.77 -1.60
C ARG A 18 15.08 -16.01 -1.71
N ASP A 19 15.46 -15.58 -2.94
CA ASP A 19 16.82 -15.11 -3.21
C ASP A 19 16.96 -13.59 -3.01
N ILE A 20 15.86 -12.81 -3.10
CA ILE A 20 15.88 -11.34 -3.06
C ILE A 20 14.98 -10.79 -1.95
N ALA A 21 13.66 -11.07 -2.02
CA ALA A 21 12.69 -10.36 -1.17
C ALA A 21 12.79 -10.79 0.29
N ILE A 22 12.77 -12.09 0.57
CA ILE A 22 12.75 -12.61 1.95
C ILE A 22 14.00 -12.19 2.72
N PRO A 23 15.24 -12.37 2.20
CA PRO A 23 16.43 -11.94 2.93
C PRO A 23 16.46 -10.44 3.24
N ALA A 24 16.00 -9.60 2.31
CA ALA A 24 15.96 -8.15 2.50
C ALA A 24 14.90 -7.72 3.53
N LEU A 25 13.71 -8.32 3.50
CA LEU A 25 12.64 -8.04 4.47
C LEU A 25 13.02 -8.50 5.88
N GLU A 26 13.64 -9.69 6.01
CA GLU A 26 14.15 -10.22 7.29
C GLU A 26 15.24 -9.32 7.88
N ALA A 27 16.17 -8.87 7.05
CA ALA A 27 17.23 -7.94 7.47
C ALA A 27 16.65 -6.59 7.95
N ALA A 28 15.50 -6.17 7.41
CA ALA A 28 14.79 -4.97 7.83
C ALA A 28 13.81 -5.20 9.00
N GLY A 29 13.65 -6.42 9.50
CA GLY A 29 12.70 -6.76 10.57
C GLY A 29 11.22 -6.74 10.14
N ILE A 30 10.95 -6.81 8.84
CA ILE A 30 9.59 -6.71 8.27
C ILE A 30 8.97 -8.09 8.11
N THR A 31 7.75 -8.26 8.61
CA THR A 31 7.00 -9.51 8.49
C THR A 31 6.33 -9.62 7.11
N TYR A 32 6.31 -10.83 6.56
CA TYR A 32 5.77 -11.07 5.23
C TYR A 32 4.92 -12.36 5.17
N TYR A 33 4.06 -12.44 4.15
CA TYR A 33 3.38 -13.67 3.73
C TYR A 33 3.91 -14.10 2.37
N ASN A 34 4.42 -15.33 2.30
CA ASN A 34 4.87 -15.97 1.07
C ASN A 34 3.83 -17.00 0.60
N PRO A 35 3.07 -16.75 -0.48
CA PRO A 35 2.06 -17.67 -0.99
C PRO A 35 2.64 -18.84 -1.80
N GLN A 36 3.96 -18.91 -1.98
CA GLN A 36 4.59 -19.95 -2.78
C GLN A 36 4.54 -21.30 -2.06
N LEU A 37 3.77 -22.21 -2.59
CA LEU A 37 3.62 -23.59 -2.11
C LEU A 37 4.50 -24.53 -2.91
N ALA A 38 4.86 -25.67 -2.33
CA ALA A 38 5.44 -26.77 -3.08
C ALA A 38 4.42 -27.38 -4.05
N LEU A 39 4.92 -28.07 -5.07
CA LEU A 39 4.07 -28.67 -6.10
C LEU A 39 3.08 -29.68 -5.47
N GLY A 40 1.79 -29.46 -5.66
CA GLY A 40 0.75 -30.34 -5.15
C GLY A 40 0.21 -30.01 -3.74
N GLU A 41 0.71 -28.97 -3.08
CA GLU A 41 0.25 -28.53 -1.74
C GLU A 41 -0.92 -27.53 -1.78
N TRP A 42 -1.39 -27.17 -2.97
CA TRP A 42 -2.52 -26.24 -3.10
C TRP A 42 -3.83 -26.85 -2.55
N SER A 43 -4.58 -26.06 -1.83
CA SER A 43 -5.90 -26.40 -1.28
C SER A 43 -6.78 -25.15 -1.17
N GLU A 44 -8.09 -25.31 -1.04
CA GLU A 44 -9.02 -24.21 -0.79
C GLU A 44 -8.68 -23.45 0.50
N ALA A 45 -8.14 -24.14 1.51
CA ALA A 45 -7.68 -23.52 2.74
C ALA A 45 -6.47 -22.59 2.50
N CYS A 46 -5.57 -22.99 1.59
CA CYS A 46 -4.43 -22.13 1.18
C CYS A 46 -4.91 -20.89 0.44
N GLU A 47 -5.92 -21.02 -0.43
CA GLU A 47 -6.52 -19.89 -1.13
C GLU A 47 -7.16 -18.90 -0.17
N ALA A 48 -7.95 -19.39 0.80
CA ALA A 48 -8.56 -18.55 1.84
C ALA A 48 -7.52 -17.81 2.69
N ALA A 49 -6.45 -18.50 3.09
CA ALA A 49 -5.33 -17.90 3.84
C ALA A 49 -4.58 -16.84 3.00
N GLU A 50 -4.41 -17.08 1.71
CA GLU A 50 -3.80 -16.13 0.79
C GLU A 50 -4.66 -14.88 0.61
N MET A 51 -5.98 -15.04 0.45
CA MET A 51 -6.92 -13.91 0.37
C MET A 51 -6.87 -13.07 1.64
N GLN A 52 -6.96 -13.72 2.82
CA GLN A 52 -6.85 -13.03 4.09
C GLN A 52 -5.52 -12.27 4.23
N ALA A 53 -4.40 -12.90 3.86
CA ALA A 53 -3.10 -12.27 3.93
C ALA A 53 -3.00 -11.04 3.01
N LYS A 54 -3.61 -11.07 1.81
CA LYS A 54 -3.71 -9.92 0.91
C LYS A 54 -4.56 -8.80 1.53
N ASP A 55 -5.67 -9.13 2.18
CA ASP A 55 -6.54 -8.13 2.80
C ASP A 55 -5.89 -7.46 4.00
N GLU A 56 -5.13 -8.21 4.79
CA GLU A 56 -4.50 -7.72 6.02
C GLU A 56 -3.16 -7.03 5.81
N ALA A 57 -2.40 -7.34 4.75
CA ALA A 57 -1.08 -6.78 4.52
C ALA A 57 -1.11 -5.25 4.34
N ASP A 58 -0.08 -4.56 4.81
CA ASP A 58 0.07 -3.12 4.63
C ASP A 58 0.44 -2.78 3.19
N ILE A 59 1.33 -3.56 2.57
CA ILE A 59 1.76 -3.41 1.17
C ILE A 59 1.67 -4.75 0.45
N LEU A 60 1.16 -4.73 -0.78
CA LEU A 60 1.20 -5.87 -1.68
C LEU A 60 2.35 -5.68 -2.68
N LEU A 61 3.45 -6.42 -2.50
CA LEU A 61 4.57 -6.44 -3.42
C LEU A 61 4.30 -7.47 -4.51
N PHE A 62 4.05 -7.02 -5.73
CA PHE A 62 3.84 -7.90 -6.88
C PHE A 62 5.00 -7.89 -7.87
N VAL A 63 5.42 -9.08 -8.27
CA VAL A 63 6.46 -9.29 -9.28
C VAL A 63 5.86 -9.98 -10.52
N ILE A 64 5.96 -9.30 -11.65
CA ILE A 64 5.58 -9.80 -12.98
C ILE A 64 6.84 -9.76 -13.84
N ASN A 65 7.64 -10.81 -13.74
CA ASN A 65 8.92 -10.91 -14.44
C ASN A 65 8.83 -11.69 -15.76
N ALA A 66 9.94 -11.79 -16.49
CA ALA A 66 10.03 -12.47 -17.76
C ALA A 66 10.05 -14.01 -17.63
N GLU A 67 10.12 -14.56 -16.41
CA GLU A 67 10.20 -16.00 -16.15
C GLU A 67 8.83 -16.69 -16.25
N THR A 68 7.76 -15.93 -16.28
CA THR A 68 6.39 -16.45 -16.30
C THR A 68 5.48 -15.65 -17.21
N ARG A 69 4.37 -16.25 -17.65
CA ARG A 69 3.32 -15.53 -18.38
C ARG A 69 2.66 -14.46 -17.54
N GLY A 70 2.48 -14.71 -16.24
CA GLY A 70 1.96 -13.75 -15.25
C GLY A 70 0.50 -13.34 -15.45
N VAL A 71 -0.30 -14.08 -16.23
CA VAL A 71 -1.67 -13.67 -16.60
C VAL A 71 -2.57 -13.47 -15.39
N ALA A 72 -2.58 -14.41 -14.44
CA ALA A 72 -3.35 -14.29 -13.21
C ALA A 72 -2.87 -13.12 -12.37
N THR A 73 -1.56 -12.94 -12.24
CA THR A 73 -0.96 -11.84 -11.48
C THR A 73 -1.32 -10.47 -12.07
N VAL A 74 -1.38 -10.33 -13.41
CA VAL A 74 -1.84 -9.08 -14.06
C VAL A 74 -3.27 -8.75 -13.65
N ALA A 75 -4.17 -9.75 -13.63
CA ALA A 75 -5.56 -9.56 -13.21
C ALA A 75 -5.68 -9.20 -11.72
N GLU A 76 -4.91 -9.86 -10.85
CA GLU A 76 -4.87 -9.56 -9.42
C GLU A 76 -4.38 -8.13 -9.14
N VAL A 77 -3.27 -7.73 -9.76
CA VAL A 77 -2.73 -6.38 -9.59
C VAL A 77 -3.75 -5.33 -10.04
N ALA A 78 -4.40 -5.52 -11.20
CA ALA A 78 -5.44 -4.62 -11.68
C ALA A 78 -6.61 -4.52 -10.69
N TYR A 79 -7.04 -5.64 -10.11
CA TYR A 79 -8.10 -5.70 -9.10
C TYR A 79 -7.73 -4.92 -7.83
N TYR A 80 -6.56 -5.20 -7.23
CA TYR A 80 -6.13 -4.52 -6.01
C TYR A 80 -5.80 -3.04 -6.24
N MET A 81 -5.35 -2.68 -7.44
CA MET A 81 -5.19 -1.29 -7.87
C MET A 81 -6.54 -0.57 -7.87
N GLY A 82 -7.58 -1.19 -8.44
CA GLY A 82 -8.95 -0.66 -8.43
C GLY A 82 -9.55 -0.51 -7.03
N LEU A 83 -9.14 -1.34 -6.07
CA LEU A 83 -9.51 -1.24 -4.66
C LEU A 83 -8.71 -0.17 -3.88
N GLY A 84 -7.76 0.51 -4.52
CA GLY A 84 -6.92 1.51 -3.86
C GLY A 84 -5.95 0.94 -2.83
N ARG A 85 -5.55 -0.35 -2.97
CA ARG A 85 -4.57 -0.96 -2.07
C ARG A 85 -3.18 -0.40 -2.31
N GLN A 86 -2.38 -0.35 -1.26
CA GLN A 86 -0.97 0.00 -1.35
C GLN A 86 -0.20 -1.08 -2.10
N LEU A 87 0.36 -0.74 -3.26
CA LEU A 87 1.08 -1.67 -4.13
C LEU A 87 2.53 -1.22 -4.34
N ALA A 88 3.43 -2.19 -4.42
CA ALA A 88 4.78 -2.06 -4.98
C ALA A 88 4.90 -3.04 -6.13
N LEU A 89 5.30 -2.57 -7.32
CA LEU A 89 5.28 -3.38 -8.54
C LEU A 89 6.67 -3.49 -9.16
N ALA A 90 7.13 -4.72 -9.42
CA ALA A 90 8.23 -4.98 -10.34
C ALA A 90 7.67 -5.60 -11.61
N ILE A 91 7.82 -4.92 -12.76
CA ILE A 91 7.27 -5.40 -14.03
C ILE A 91 8.37 -5.37 -15.09
N THR A 92 8.73 -6.54 -15.63
CA THR A 92 9.66 -6.66 -16.76
C THR A 92 8.98 -7.33 -17.95
N ASP A 93 9.33 -6.91 -19.14
CA ASP A 93 8.78 -7.49 -20.37
C ASP A 93 9.44 -8.83 -20.71
N ILE A 94 8.70 -9.69 -21.38
CA ILE A 94 9.21 -10.95 -21.93
C ILE A 94 10.05 -10.60 -23.17
N PRO A 95 11.34 -11.01 -23.21
CA PRO A 95 12.20 -10.71 -24.35
C PRO A 95 11.79 -11.51 -25.60
N ALA A 96 12.19 -11.03 -26.78
CA ALA A 96 12.06 -11.78 -28.01
C ALA A 96 12.76 -13.14 -27.89
N ASN A 97 12.18 -14.16 -28.47
CA ASN A 97 12.67 -15.55 -28.43
C ASN A 97 12.73 -16.20 -27.03
N ALA A 98 11.95 -15.70 -26.09
CA ALA A 98 11.88 -16.27 -24.74
C ALA A 98 11.40 -17.72 -24.77
N THR A 99 11.93 -18.51 -23.84
CA THR A 99 11.47 -19.86 -23.54
C THR A 99 10.89 -19.90 -22.15
N LEU A 100 9.62 -20.29 -22.00
CA LEU A 100 8.97 -20.47 -20.73
C LEU A 100 8.53 -21.92 -20.55
N TYR A 101 8.80 -22.50 -19.37
CA TYR A 101 8.46 -23.89 -19.06
C TYR A 101 8.99 -24.89 -20.09
N ASN A 102 10.23 -24.69 -20.55
CA ASN A 102 10.91 -25.49 -21.60
C ASN A 102 10.22 -25.46 -22.99
N ALA A 103 9.32 -24.49 -23.25
CA ALA A 103 8.70 -24.28 -24.54
C ALA A 103 9.02 -22.86 -25.06
N PRO A 104 9.48 -22.73 -26.32
CA PRO A 104 9.69 -21.43 -26.94
C PRO A 104 8.34 -20.74 -27.16
N LEU A 105 8.30 -19.44 -26.85
CA LEU A 105 7.14 -18.60 -27.17
C LEU A 105 7.23 -18.11 -28.61
N ASN A 106 6.09 -18.04 -29.27
CA ASN A 106 6.02 -17.37 -30.58
C ASN A 106 5.86 -15.83 -30.38
N GLN A 107 6.24 -15.07 -31.39
CA GLN A 107 6.23 -13.60 -31.30
C GLN A 107 4.83 -13.01 -31.02
N PRO A 108 3.72 -13.47 -31.66
CA PRO A 108 2.38 -13.01 -31.31
C PRO A 108 2.00 -13.23 -29.84
N GLU A 109 2.40 -14.34 -29.22
CA GLU A 109 2.17 -14.60 -27.79
C GLU A 109 2.97 -13.65 -26.91
N ILE A 110 4.24 -13.41 -27.26
CA ILE A 110 5.10 -12.44 -26.55
C ILE A 110 4.48 -11.04 -26.62
N ASP A 111 4.04 -10.60 -27.80
CA ASP A 111 3.45 -9.30 -28.02
C ASP A 111 2.16 -9.10 -27.20
N ASP A 112 1.32 -10.14 -27.12
CA ASP A 112 0.07 -10.10 -26.36
C ASP A 112 0.33 -10.05 -24.84
N LEU A 113 1.24 -10.88 -24.34
CA LEU A 113 1.65 -10.88 -22.94
C LEU A 113 2.29 -9.54 -22.52
N ASN A 114 3.12 -8.97 -23.38
CA ASN A 114 3.74 -7.66 -23.13
C ASN A 114 2.73 -6.51 -23.23
N ARG A 115 1.73 -6.63 -24.11
CA ARG A 115 0.62 -5.67 -24.15
C ARG A 115 -0.11 -5.59 -22.81
N GLY A 116 -0.38 -6.74 -22.15
CA GLY A 116 -0.94 -6.77 -20.80
C GLY A 116 -0.08 -6.03 -19.78
N ARG A 117 1.25 -6.18 -19.84
CA ARG A 117 2.21 -5.47 -18.99
C ARG A 117 2.22 -3.95 -19.23
N ILE A 118 2.14 -3.54 -20.52
CA ILE A 118 2.04 -2.12 -20.90
C ILE A 118 0.76 -1.48 -20.34
N PHE A 119 -0.39 -2.15 -20.47
CA PHE A 119 -1.64 -1.66 -19.90
C PHE A 119 -1.55 -1.56 -18.38
N LEU A 120 -0.97 -2.54 -17.71
CA LEU A 120 -0.81 -2.52 -16.26
C LEU A 120 0.07 -1.35 -15.80
N ARG A 121 1.20 -1.07 -16.47
CA ARG A 121 2.04 0.12 -16.20
C ARG A 121 1.27 1.42 -16.42
N THR A 122 0.41 1.47 -17.44
CA THR A 122 -0.42 2.66 -17.71
C THR A 122 -1.45 2.88 -16.59
N MET A 123 -2.11 1.82 -16.14
CA MET A 123 -3.03 1.89 -14.99
C MET A 123 -2.29 2.30 -13.71
N ALA A 124 -1.12 1.70 -13.44
CA ALA A 124 -0.31 2.03 -12.28
C ALA A 124 0.05 3.53 -12.25
N ARG A 125 0.42 4.10 -13.40
CA ARG A 125 0.69 5.54 -13.53
C ARG A 125 -0.55 6.40 -13.24
N GLN A 126 -1.73 5.98 -13.70
CA GLN A 126 -3.00 6.69 -13.42
C GLN A 126 -3.37 6.67 -11.94
N HIS A 127 -3.01 5.61 -11.23
CA HIS A 127 -3.23 5.44 -9.80
C HIS A 127 -2.05 5.90 -8.92
N HIS A 128 -1.04 6.55 -9.52
CA HIS A 128 0.19 6.99 -8.81
C HIS A 128 0.91 5.85 -8.08
N ILE A 129 0.88 4.65 -8.64
CA ILE A 129 1.56 3.47 -8.09
C ILE A 129 2.92 3.33 -8.78
N PRO A 130 4.03 3.29 -8.03
CA PRO A 130 5.36 3.15 -8.62
C PRO A 130 5.55 1.76 -9.24
N VAL A 131 6.16 1.75 -10.41
CA VAL A 131 6.58 0.52 -11.10
C VAL A 131 8.08 0.54 -11.24
N HIS A 132 8.72 -0.49 -10.73
CA HIS A 132 10.17 -0.66 -10.73
C HIS A 132 10.61 -1.60 -11.84
N GLU A 133 11.79 -1.36 -12.40
CA GLU A 133 12.37 -2.20 -13.44
C GLU A 133 13.02 -3.45 -12.88
N THR A 134 13.43 -3.42 -11.60
CA THR A 134 14.05 -4.56 -10.91
C THR A 134 13.26 -4.96 -9.66
N ILE A 135 13.42 -6.21 -9.26
CA ILE A 135 12.80 -6.75 -8.05
C ILE A 135 13.40 -6.11 -6.82
N GLU A 136 14.72 -5.93 -6.83
CA GLU A 136 15.47 -5.28 -5.75
C GLU A 136 14.95 -3.87 -5.47
N ALA A 137 14.74 -3.07 -6.52
CA ALA A 137 14.21 -1.72 -6.38
C ALA A 137 12.78 -1.70 -5.80
N ALA A 138 11.93 -2.66 -6.20
CA ALA A 138 10.59 -2.79 -5.64
C ALA A 138 10.61 -3.22 -4.16
N VAL A 139 11.54 -4.09 -3.78
CA VAL A 139 11.74 -4.52 -2.38
C VAL A 139 12.27 -3.37 -1.54
N GLU A 140 13.27 -2.64 -2.01
CA GLU A 140 13.82 -1.47 -1.34
C GLU A 140 12.76 -0.38 -1.12
N TYR A 141 11.97 -0.08 -2.15
CA TYR A 141 10.82 0.81 -2.04
C TYR A 141 9.84 0.35 -0.95
N THR A 142 9.50 -0.95 -0.93
CA THR A 142 8.59 -1.54 0.06
C THR A 142 9.11 -1.34 1.48
N ILE A 143 10.40 -1.62 1.72
CA ILE A 143 11.06 -1.46 3.00
C ILE A 143 11.05 0.01 3.44
N THR A 144 11.52 0.91 2.57
CA THR A 144 11.57 2.35 2.84
C THR A 144 10.19 2.90 3.17
N ARG A 145 9.16 2.44 2.46
CA ARG A 145 7.79 2.87 2.65
C ARG A 145 7.22 2.48 4.00
N LEU A 146 7.48 1.25 4.45
CA LEU A 146 7.03 0.75 5.75
C LEU A 146 7.78 1.44 6.91
N GLN A 147 9.10 1.59 6.80
CA GLN A 147 9.91 2.30 7.78
C GLN A 147 9.48 3.74 7.94
N HIS A 148 9.26 4.45 6.82
CA HIS A 148 8.77 5.83 6.87
C HIS A 148 7.40 5.95 7.54
N ARG A 149 6.49 5.00 7.31
CA ARG A 149 5.20 4.95 7.99
C ARG A 149 5.36 4.73 9.50
N GLU A 150 6.21 3.80 9.91
CA GLU A 150 6.51 3.55 11.34
C GLU A 150 7.11 4.78 12.02
N ASP A 151 7.98 5.51 11.33
CA ASP A 151 8.53 6.77 11.81
C ASP A 151 7.43 7.83 12.01
N ILE A 152 6.50 7.97 11.06
CA ILE A 152 5.38 8.89 11.18
C ILE A 152 4.46 8.48 12.33
N ASP A 153 4.07 7.22 12.42
CA ASP A 153 3.21 6.69 13.49
C ASP A 153 3.86 6.90 14.87
N SER A 154 5.17 6.67 15.00
CA SER A 154 5.94 6.93 16.21
C SER A 154 5.94 8.41 16.59
N ILE A 155 6.15 9.30 15.61
CA ILE A 155 6.10 10.75 15.84
C ILE A 155 4.71 11.19 16.29
N LEU A 156 3.66 10.67 15.65
CA LEU A 156 2.29 11.02 15.97
C LEU A 156 1.84 10.47 17.33
N ALA A 157 2.37 9.31 17.75
CA ALA A 157 2.09 8.74 19.06
C ALA A 157 2.56 9.63 20.22
N ASP A 158 3.61 10.43 20.01
CA ASP A 158 4.12 11.39 20.98
C ASP A 158 3.25 12.66 21.08
N ILE A 159 2.37 12.89 20.10
CA ILE A 159 1.53 14.08 20.01
C ILE A 159 0.12 13.73 20.49
N ARG A 160 -0.30 14.25 21.62
CA ARG A 160 -1.61 13.98 22.20
C ARG A 160 -2.46 15.24 22.25
N PHE A 161 -3.68 15.13 21.76
CA PHE A 161 -4.71 16.15 21.88
C PHE A 161 -5.98 15.57 22.48
N PRO A 162 -6.73 16.34 23.29
CA PRO A 162 -8.01 15.87 23.83
C PRO A 162 -9.00 15.53 22.71
N ASN A 163 -9.75 14.46 22.92
CA ASN A 163 -10.90 14.06 22.11
C ASN A 163 -10.61 13.76 20.61
N CYS A 164 -9.34 13.63 20.22
CA CYS A 164 -9.01 13.29 18.85
C CYS A 164 -7.83 12.31 18.75
N ALA A 165 -7.77 11.61 17.63
CA ALA A 165 -6.67 10.74 17.24
C ALA A 165 -6.23 11.05 15.81
N PHE A 166 -4.94 10.87 15.56
CA PHE A 166 -4.38 10.94 14.22
C PHE A 166 -4.61 9.62 13.49
N HIS A 167 -4.93 9.72 12.22
CA HIS A 167 -5.10 8.59 11.33
C HIS A 167 -4.32 8.83 10.03
N LEU A 168 -3.48 7.86 9.66
CA LEU A 168 -2.70 7.89 8.42
C LEU A 168 -3.38 7.03 7.36
N GLU A 169 -3.57 7.61 6.18
CA GLU A 169 -4.02 6.89 4.98
C GLU A 169 -2.93 6.97 3.91
N PRO A 170 -2.68 5.89 3.16
CA PRO A 170 -1.76 5.92 2.02
C PRO A 170 -2.32 6.81 0.90
N ASN A 171 -1.43 7.51 0.20
CA ASN A 171 -1.76 8.34 -0.97
C ASN A 171 -0.61 8.32 -1.97
N GLY A 172 -0.55 7.30 -2.82
CA GLY A 172 0.62 7.05 -3.65
C GLY A 172 1.87 6.86 -2.78
N ASP A 173 2.92 7.61 -3.06
CA ASP A 173 4.16 7.61 -2.27
C ASP A 173 4.07 8.42 -0.97
N ALA A 174 3.07 9.28 -0.86
CA ALA A 174 2.83 10.13 0.29
C ALA A 174 1.86 9.50 1.31
N HIS A 175 1.60 10.21 2.39
CA HIS A 175 0.56 9.89 3.36
C HIS A 175 -0.43 11.05 3.52
N LEU A 176 -1.68 10.72 3.81
CA LEU A 176 -2.68 11.69 4.25
C LEU A 176 -2.90 11.54 5.75
N LEU A 177 -2.59 12.60 6.48
CA LEU A 177 -2.90 12.70 7.90
C LEU A 177 -4.32 13.25 8.07
N GLN A 178 -5.15 12.53 8.78
CA GLN A 178 -6.49 12.96 9.15
C GLN A 178 -6.65 12.90 10.66
N ILE A 179 -7.34 13.89 11.23
CA ILE A 179 -7.78 13.83 12.62
C ILE A 179 -9.19 13.25 12.66
N ARG A 180 -9.42 12.35 13.62
CA ARG A 180 -10.73 11.75 13.90
C ARG A 180 -11.08 12.01 15.35
N SER A 181 -12.34 12.33 15.61
CA SER A 181 -12.86 12.41 16.97
C SER A 181 -12.81 11.05 17.64
N THR A 182 -12.44 11.04 18.93
CA THR A 182 -12.53 9.84 19.79
C THR A 182 -13.86 9.74 20.53
N VAL A 183 -14.72 10.78 20.43
CA VAL A 183 -15.99 10.86 21.15
C VAL A 183 -17.22 10.88 20.25
N ASN A 184 -17.06 11.17 18.97
CA ASN A 184 -18.13 11.14 17.97
C ASN A 184 -17.57 10.69 16.61
N ASN A 185 -18.40 10.63 15.56
CA ASN A 185 -17.99 10.16 14.23
C ASN A 185 -17.43 11.28 13.33
N PHE A 186 -17.10 12.43 13.87
CA PHE A 186 -16.57 13.54 13.08
C PHE A 186 -15.12 13.30 12.67
N THR A 187 -14.81 13.65 11.43
CA THR A 187 -13.47 13.57 10.84
C THR A 187 -13.05 14.94 10.31
N GLY A 188 -11.84 15.34 10.64
CA GLY A 188 -11.26 16.58 10.16
C GLY A 188 -10.78 16.51 8.71
N ARG A 189 -10.26 17.64 8.24
CA ARG A 189 -9.62 17.77 6.91
C ARG A 189 -8.41 16.83 6.82
N LYS A 190 -8.14 16.34 5.61
CA LYS A 190 -6.91 15.59 5.29
C LYS A 190 -5.75 16.53 5.00
N TRP A 191 -4.58 16.19 5.53
CA TRP A 191 -3.32 16.94 5.38
C TRP A 191 -2.28 16.03 4.71
N HIS A 192 -1.60 16.57 3.71
CA HIS A 192 -0.60 15.82 2.97
C HIS A 192 0.75 15.76 3.72
N ILE A 193 1.35 14.59 3.81
CA ILE A 193 2.71 14.36 4.30
C ILE A 193 3.52 13.77 3.15
N GLU A 194 4.54 14.49 2.71
CA GLU A 194 5.42 14.05 1.63
C GLU A 194 6.22 12.79 2.03
N PRO A 195 6.62 11.94 1.06
CA PRO A 195 7.41 10.73 1.33
C PRO A 195 8.76 11.02 1.97
N THR A 196 9.30 12.22 1.73
CA THR A 196 10.59 12.69 2.24
C THR A 196 10.46 13.67 3.40
N ALA A 197 9.26 13.78 3.99
CA ALA A 197 9.01 14.73 5.08
C ALA A 197 9.91 14.44 6.29
N THR A 198 10.58 15.47 6.76
CA THR A 198 11.37 15.42 7.99
C THR A 198 10.48 15.32 9.23
N ARG A 199 11.03 14.86 10.36
CA ARG A 199 10.34 14.85 11.66
C ARG A 199 9.70 16.21 11.98
N ALA A 200 10.42 17.30 11.73
CA ALA A 200 9.94 18.66 12.01
C ALA A 200 8.72 19.03 11.14
N GLU A 201 8.69 18.61 9.88
CA GLU A 201 7.56 18.84 8.97
C GLU A 201 6.35 18.00 9.35
N ILE A 202 6.56 16.74 9.74
CA ILE A 202 5.48 15.85 10.23
C ILE A 202 4.85 16.46 11.49
N VAL A 203 5.66 16.84 12.49
CA VAL A 203 5.18 17.48 13.73
C VAL A 203 4.43 18.77 13.40
N ARG A 204 4.95 19.63 12.52
CA ARG A 204 4.30 20.87 12.11
C ARG A 204 2.94 20.61 11.45
N THR A 205 2.86 19.60 10.59
CA THR A 205 1.60 19.22 9.93
C THR A 205 0.58 18.70 10.93
N ALA A 206 1.00 17.84 11.86
CA ALA A 206 0.15 17.33 12.93
C ALA A 206 -0.35 18.46 13.86
N LEU A 207 0.51 19.39 14.25
CA LEU A 207 0.11 20.55 15.08
C LEU A 207 -0.87 21.45 14.34
N LYS A 208 -0.66 21.74 13.05
CA LYS A 208 -1.62 22.51 12.25
C LYS A 208 -2.98 21.82 12.17
N ALA A 209 -2.98 20.51 11.92
CA ALA A 209 -4.20 19.72 11.87
C ALA A 209 -4.95 19.77 13.21
N ALA A 210 -4.22 19.60 14.33
CA ALA A 210 -4.79 19.64 15.67
C ALA A 210 -5.33 21.03 16.07
N LEU A 211 -4.63 22.11 15.74
CA LEU A 211 -5.11 23.47 15.98
C LEU A 211 -6.39 23.75 15.19
N THR A 212 -6.43 23.37 13.92
CA THR A 212 -7.65 23.51 13.09
C THR A 212 -8.82 22.70 13.68
N TRP A 213 -8.53 21.54 14.24
CA TRP A 213 -9.51 20.71 14.94
C TRP A 213 -10.05 21.41 16.19
N GLN A 214 -9.18 21.95 17.05
CA GLN A 214 -9.58 22.66 18.26
C GLN A 214 -10.44 23.89 17.96
N GLU A 215 -10.12 24.65 16.92
CA GLU A 215 -10.93 25.75 16.46
C GLU A 215 -12.34 25.31 16.04
N HIS A 216 -12.43 24.14 15.41
CA HIS A 216 -13.70 23.56 14.99
C HIS A 216 -14.51 23.07 16.22
N GLU A 217 -13.89 22.31 17.13
CA GLU A 217 -14.53 21.89 18.38
C GLU A 217 -14.99 23.08 19.24
N ALA A 218 -14.20 24.14 19.32
CA ALA A 218 -14.57 25.35 20.04
C ALA A 218 -15.80 26.05 19.44
N ARG A 219 -15.96 25.98 18.09
CA ARG A 219 -17.16 26.51 17.41
C ARG A 219 -18.37 25.61 17.62
N GLU A 220 -18.18 24.27 17.64
CA GLU A 220 -19.27 23.32 17.86
C GLU A 220 -19.75 23.27 19.32
N SER A 221 -18.89 23.61 20.27
CA SER A 221 -19.25 23.72 21.68
C SER A 221 -19.90 25.07 22.06
N PHE A 222 -20.17 25.94 21.10
CA PHE A 222 -20.80 27.22 21.30
C PHE A 222 -22.26 27.08 21.78
N THR A 223 -22.61 27.80 22.85
CA THR A 223 -23.99 27.85 23.36
C THR A 223 -24.74 29.03 22.77
N TYR A 224 -25.84 28.76 22.07
CA TYR A 224 -26.76 29.80 21.63
C TYR A 224 -27.96 29.87 22.56
N ARG A 225 -28.18 31.05 23.17
CA ARG A 225 -29.24 31.29 24.18
C ARG A 225 -29.24 30.31 25.35
N GLY A 226 -28.05 29.91 25.84
CA GLY A 226 -27.89 29.03 26.99
C GLY A 226 -28.14 27.54 26.68
N LYS A 227 -28.31 27.16 25.39
CA LYS A 227 -28.39 25.74 24.96
C LYS A 227 -27.13 25.37 24.19
N PRO A 228 -26.55 24.20 24.45
CA PRO A 228 -25.42 23.71 23.65
C PRO A 228 -25.88 23.50 22.20
N VAL A 229 -25.12 24.04 21.26
CA VAL A 229 -25.32 23.82 19.80
C VAL A 229 -24.24 22.88 19.32
N HIS A 230 -24.65 21.70 18.86
CA HIS A 230 -23.77 20.70 18.31
C HIS A 230 -24.02 20.55 16.80
N GLY A 231 -22.95 20.70 15.99
CA GLY A 231 -22.95 20.34 14.58
C GLY A 231 -22.80 21.50 13.58
N PRO A 232 -22.45 21.17 12.32
CA PRO A 232 -22.19 22.15 11.26
C PRO A 232 -23.46 22.80 10.64
N HIS A 233 -24.63 22.53 11.18
CA HIS A 233 -25.89 23.09 10.68
C HIS A 233 -26.30 24.32 11.51
N PHE A 234 -25.68 25.45 11.16
CA PHE A 234 -26.30 26.73 11.42
C PHE A 234 -27.25 27.05 10.27
N ASP A 235 -28.49 26.59 10.36
CA ASP A 235 -29.59 27.26 9.70
C ASP A 235 -29.90 28.51 10.49
N ILE A 236 -29.39 29.66 9.99
CA ILE A 236 -29.75 31.00 10.43
C ILE A 236 -30.99 31.44 9.68
#